data_dd116b00bf270c5d0b364a3405ad7f3e
#
_entry.id   dd116b00bf270c5d0b364a3405ad7f3e
#
_cell.length_a   1.000
_cell.length_b   1.000
_cell.length_c   1.000
_cell.angle_alpha   90.00
_cell.angle_beta   90.00
_cell.angle_gamma   90.00
#
_symmetry.space_group_name_H-M   'P 1'
#
loop_
_entity.id
_entity.type
_entity.pdbx_description
1 polymer ?
#
loop_
_entity_poly.entity_id
_entity_poly.type
_entity_poly.pdbx_seq_one_letter_code
_entity_poly.pdbx_strand_id
1 'polypeptide(L)'
;MHEVIGHASGQQAAGFKGTPQEAIKEHFSALEEGRADLVGLYFIADPKLAELGIVPAADQDGIMRAQYEAYTRNAIVQLRRVREGTQIEEDHMRNRQMIVRWLMANTKAIEQRTRDNKTYLVMIDAKAFREGVGRLLAEVQRIKSEGDFAAAKALFETHGIHFDAPLRDEVVKRVDSLNLPSYSGFVMPKLTAVKGPDGAITDVQISYPMDLTKQMLEFAEPPPSPAVTGSK
;
A
#
# COMPACT_ATOMS: atom_id res chain seq x y z
N MET A 1 2.02 -8.77 -4.93
CA MET A 1 3.38 -8.70 -4.32
C MET A 1 3.29 -8.32 -2.84
N HIS A 2 2.63 -7.24 -2.49
CA HIS A 2 2.46 -6.76 -1.10
C HIS A 2 1.91 -7.86 -0.18
N GLU A 3 0.73 -8.38 -0.45
CA GLU A 3 0.05 -9.36 0.41
C GLU A 3 0.76 -10.72 0.45
N VAL A 4 1.09 -11.28 -0.73
CA VAL A 4 1.55 -12.68 -0.83
C VAL A 4 3.02 -12.84 -0.48
N ILE A 5 3.91 -11.99 -1.02
CA ILE A 5 5.35 -12.07 -0.78
C ILE A 5 5.76 -11.07 0.28
N GLY A 6 5.19 -9.88 0.27
CA GLY A 6 5.45 -8.83 1.23
C GLY A 6 5.28 -9.34 2.66
N HIS A 7 4.06 -9.61 3.08
CA HIS A 7 3.78 -10.07 4.45
C HIS A 7 4.30 -11.49 4.74
N ALA A 8 4.25 -12.40 3.76
CA ALA A 8 4.62 -13.80 3.97
C ALA A 8 6.14 -14.08 3.89
N SER A 9 6.99 -13.06 3.82
CA SER A 9 8.45 -13.22 3.74
C SER A 9 9.19 -12.67 4.95
N GLY A 10 10.47 -13.02 5.05
CA GLY A 10 11.37 -12.56 6.09
C GLY A 10 11.41 -13.52 7.29
N GLN A 11 12.59 -13.69 7.86
CA GLN A 11 12.84 -14.54 9.04
C GLN A 11 13.23 -13.66 10.22
N GLN A 12 12.97 -14.17 11.43
CA GLN A 12 13.51 -13.59 12.65
C GLN A 12 15.01 -13.93 12.79
N ALA A 13 15.75 -13.07 13.46
CA ALA A 13 17.16 -13.30 13.74
C ALA A 13 17.33 -14.54 14.64
N ALA A 14 18.40 -15.30 14.43
CA ALA A 14 18.71 -16.44 15.25
C ALA A 14 18.85 -16.03 16.73
N GLY A 15 18.10 -16.69 17.60
CA GLY A 15 18.12 -16.39 19.04
C GLY A 15 17.19 -15.27 19.49
N PHE A 16 16.49 -14.56 18.58
CA PHE A 16 15.44 -13.62 18.97
C PHE A 16 14.27 -14.38 19.65
N LYS A 17 13.82 -13.88 20.79
CA LYS A 17 12.74 -14.48 21.57
C LYS A 17 11.51 -13.58 21.56
N GLY A 18 10.34 -14.18 21.42
CA GLY A 18 9.07 -13.44 21.32
C GLY A 18 8.67 -13.13 19.87
N THR A 19 7.83 -12.15 19.70
CA THR A 19 7.36 -11.70 18.40
C THR A 19 7.89 -10.31 18.06
N PRO A 20 8.15 -10.00 16.78
CA PRO A 20 8.52 -8.65 16.38
C PRO A 20 7.48 -7.60 16.79
N GLN A 21 6.19 -7.97 16.80
CA GLN A 21 5.11 -7.09 17.23
C GLN A 21 5.25 -6.67 18.69
N GLU A 22 5.54 -7.62 19.59
CA GLU A 22 5.74 -7.31 21.02
C GLU A 22 6.98 -6.45 21.24
N ALA A 23 8.03 -6.69 20.47
CA ALA A 23 9.29 -5.95 20.59
C ALA A 23 9.21 -4.53 20.04
N ILE A 24 8.62 -4.34 18.85
CA ILE A 24 8.56 -3.06 18.10
C ILE A 24 7.36 -2.20 18.53
N LYS A 25 6.33 -2.81 19.15
CA LYS A 25 5.17 -2.14 19.75
C LYS A 25 4.39 -1.29 18.76
N GLU A 26 4.12 -0.01 19.09
CA GLU A 26 3.33 0.95 18.32
C GLU A 26 3.88 1.25 16.91
N HIS A 27 5.13 0.90 16.63
CA HIS A 27 5.72 1.09 15.31
C HIS A 27 5.62 -0.15 14.41
N PHE A 28 5.16 -1.29 14.95
CA PHE A 28 5.19 -2.56 14.23
C PHE A 28 4.29 -2.56 13.01
N SER A 29 3.04 -2.12 13.14
CA SER A 29 2.08 -2.15 12.04
C SER A 29 2.58 -1.31 10.85
N ALA A 30 2.96 -0.05 11.09
CA ALA A 30 3.51 0.80 10.04
C ALA A 30 4.82 0.27 9.45
N LEU A 31 5.67 -0.41 10.26
CA LEU A 31 6.91 -1.02 9.79
C LEU A 31 6.63 -2.22 8.87
N GLU A 32 5.69 -3.07 9.24
CA GLU A 32 5.31 -4.25 8.46
C GLU A 32 4.65 -3.88 7.14
N GLU A 33 3.74 -2.91 7.15
CA GLU A 33 3.16 -2.35 5.93
C GLU A 33 4.24 -1.72 5.03
N GLY A 34 5.18 -0.99 5.63
CA GLY A 34 6.33 -0.44 4.91
C GLY A 34 7.23 -1.51 4.31
N ARG A 35 7.45 -2.62 5.01
CA ARG A 35 8.22 -3.75 4.52
C ARG A 35 7.53 -4.43 3.34
N ALA A 36 6.23 -4.64 3.41
CA ALA A 36 5.45 -5.24 2.34
C ALA A 36 5.42 -4.34 1.09
N ASP A 37 5.26 -3.02 1.26
CA ASP A 37 5.37 -2.04 0.17
C ASP A 37 6.76 -2.05 -0.48
N LEU A 38 7.83 -2.08 0.33
CA LEU A 38 9.22 -2.12 -0.15
C LEU A 38 9.51 -3.39 -0.96
N VAL A 39 8.97 -4.54 -0.54
CA VAL A 39 9.05 -5.79 -1.32
C VAL A 39 8.38 -5.61 -2.68
N GLY A 40 7.16 -5.05 -2.71
CA GLY A 40 6.46 -4.77 -3.96
C GLY A 40 7.24 -3.83 -4.88
N LEU A 41 7.75 -2.72 -4.33
CA LEU A 41 8.54 -1.74 -5.08
C LEU A 41 9.88 -2.29 -5.57
N TYR A 42 10.53 -3.16 -4.81
CA TYR A 42 11.81 -3.74 -5.22
C TYR A 42 11.66 -4.74 -6.36
N PHE A 43 10.66 -5.62 -6.25
CA PHE A 43 10.46 -6.72 -7.19
C PHE A 43 9.62 -6.35 -8.42
N ILE A 44 8.95 -5.19 -8.47
CA ILE A 44 8.22 -4.77 -9.68
C ILE A 44 9.14 -4.64 -10.90
N ALA A 45 10.44 -4.40 -10.68
CA ALA A 45 11.47 -4.33 -11.72
C ALA A 45 12.16 -5.67 -12.00
N ASP A 46 11.74 -6.77 -11.35
CA ASP A 46 12.37 -8.07 -11.51
C ASP A 46 11.88 -8.77 -12.77
N PRO A 47 12.76 -9.24 -13.69
CA PRO A 47 12.37 -9.92 -14.90
C PRO A 47 11.58 -11.21 -14.63
N LYS A 48 11.65 -11.76 -13.44
CA LYS A 48 10.87 -12.92 -13.03
C LYS A 48 9.36 -12.71 -13.15
N LEU A 49 8.88 -11.47 -12.98
CA LEU A 49 7.46 -11.17 -13.16
C LEU A 49 7.01 -11.38 -14.61
N ALA A 50 7.86 -11.07 -15.57
CA ALA A 50 7.59 -11.35 -16.98
C ALA A 50 7.67 -12.85 -17.29
N GLU A 51 8.66 -13.58 -16.76
CA GLU A 51 8.76 -15.03 -16.90
C GLU A 51 7.52 -15.76 -16.35
N LEU A 52 6.97 -15.27 -15.26
CA LEU A 52 5.76 -15.82 -14.64
C LEU A 52 4.45 -15.36 -15.31
N GLY A 53 4.53 -14.53 -16.35
CA GLY A 53 3.36 -13.99 -17.04
C GLY A 53 2.52 -13.01 -16.22
N ILE A 54 3.07 -12.46 -15.12
CA ILE A 54 2.36 -11.50 -14.25
C ILE A 54 2.31 -10.12 -14.93
N VAL A 55 3.37 -9.75 -15.64
CA VAL A 55 3.43 -8.54 -16.46
C VAL A 55 3.91 -8.90 -17.87
N PRO A 56 3.41 -8.22 -18.93
CA PRO A 56 3.99 -8.38 -20.26
C PRO A 56 5.45 -7.90 -20.28
N ALA A 57 6.36 -8.67 -20.85
CA ALA A 57 7.78 -8.31 -20.90
C ALA A 57 8.04 -6.95 -21.57
N ALA A 58 7.26 -6.62 -22.59
CA ALA A 58 7.37 -5.35 -23.32
C ALA A 58 6.96 -4.14 -22.48
N ASP A 59 6.11 -4.33 -21.45
CA ASP A 59 5.54 -3.25 -20.66
C ASP A 59 6.22 -3.10 -19.29
N GLN A 60 7.10 -4.02 -18.91
CA GLN A 60 7.66 -4.10 -17.55
C GLN A 60 8.34 -2.80 -17.10
N ASP A 61 9.16 -2.17 -17.94
CA ASP A 61 9.81 -0.90 -17.60
C ASP A 61 8.80 0.24 -17.42
N GLY A 62 7.78 0.30 -18.29
CA GLY A 62 6.70 1.27 -18.18
C GLY A 62 5.87 1.09 -16.90
N ILE A 63 5.53 -0.15 -16.56
CA ILE A 63 4.79 -0.49 -15.33
C ILE A 63 5.62 -0.13 -14.10
N MET A 64 6.90 -0.50 -14.06
CA MET A 64 7.81 -0.14 -12.97
C MET A 64 7.88 1.38 -12.76
N ARG A 65 8.12 2.14 -13.84
CA ARG A 65 8.18 3.61 -13.77
C ARG A 65 6.87 4.22 -13.28
N ALA A 66 5.74 3.77 -13.83
CA ALA A 66 4.43 4.25 -13.41
C ALA A 66 4.17 3.98 -11.92
N GLN A 67 4.60 2.81 -11.42
CA GLN A 67 4.47 2.45 -10.00
C GLN A 67 5.33 3.36 -9.11
N TYR A 68 6.60 3.61 -9.47
CA TYR A 68 7.48 4.48 -8.71
C TYR A 68 6.98 5.93 -8.68
N GLU A 69 6.52 6.45 -9.81
CA GLU A 69 5.94 7.79 -9.92
C GLU A 69 4.65 7.91 -9.11
N ALA A 70 3.76 6.92 -9.20
CA ALA A 70 2.51 6.92 -8.45
C ALA A 70 2.78 6.84 -6.94
N TYR A 71 3.68 5.98 -6.50
CA TYR A 71 4.05 5.85 -5.10
C TYR A 71 4.65 7.15 -4.54
N THR A 72 5.59 7.75 -5.27
CA THR A 72 6.22 9.02 -4.92
C THR A 72 5.19 10.14 -4.79
N ARG A 73 4.29 10.28 -5.76
CA ARG A 73 3.24 11.29 -5.77
C ARG A 73 2.23 11.10 -4.64
N ASN A 74 1.90 9.85 -4.31
CA ASN A 74 0.94 9.55 -3.27
C ASN A 74 1.40 9.96 -1.87
N ALA A 75 2.71 10.04 -1.61
CA ALA A 75 3.24 10.54 -0.36
C ALA A 75 2.84 12.00 -0.06
N ILE A 76 2.66 12.82 -1.09
CA ILE A 76 2.10 14.17 -0.95
C ILE A 76 0.57 14.13 -0.95
N VAL A 77 -0.04 13.46 -1.92
CA VAL A 77 -1.51 13.50 -2.13
C VAL A 77 -2.27 12.97 -0.91
N GLN A 78 -1.71 12.01 -0.19
CA GLN A 78 -2.33 11.47 1.03
C GLN A 78 -2.53 12.52 2.12
N LEU A 79 -1.73 13.61 2.17
CA LEU A 79 -1.87 14.68 3.14
C LEU A 79 -3.25 15.35 3.10
N ARG A 80 -3.99 15.24 2.00
CA ARG A 80 -5.40 15.68 1.90
C ARG A 80 -6.31 15.09 2.98
N ARG A 81 -5.94 13.93 3.53
CA ARG A 81 -6.72 13.23 4.57
C ARG A 81 -6.40 13.71 5.98
N VAL A 82 -5.28 14.39 6.17
CA VAL A 82 -4.85 14.92 7.47
C VAL A 82 -5.40 16.33 7.62
N ARG A 83 -6.61 16.45 8.18
CA ARG A 83 -7.30 17.74 8.32
C ARG A 83 -6.88 18.50 9.56
N GLU A 84 -6.45 17.78 10.59
CA GLU A 84 -6.08 18.32 11.91
C GLU A 84 -4.77 17.70 12.39
N GLY A 85 -4.20 18.26 13.46
CA GLY A 85 -3.00 17.76 14.08
C GLY A 85 -1.71 18.08 13.32
N THR A 86 -0.62 17.50 13.83
CA THR A 86 0.75 17.71 13.34
C THR A 86 1.46 16.40 12.96
N GLN A 87 0.77 15.28 13.12
CA GLN A 87 1.30 13.95 12.90
C GLN A 87 0.36 13.12 12.03
N ILE A 88 0.95 12.21 11.27
CA ILE A 88 0.21 11.16 10.57
C ILE A 88 -0.01 10.02 11.55
N GLU A 89 -1.26 9.56 11.70
CA GLU A 89 -1.62 8.48 12.62
C GLU A 89 -1.85 7.14 11.91
N GLU A 90 -2.30 7.17 10.66
CA GLU A 90 -2.64 5.99 9.87
C GLU A 90 -1.38 5.30 9.33
N ASP A 91 -1.28 3.97 9.51
CA ASP A 91 -0.07 3.20 9.28
C ASP A 91 0.39 3.19 7.81
N HIS A 92 -0.52 3.02 6.86
CA HIS A 92 -0.16 3.08 5.43
C HIS A 92 0.28 4.48 4.98
N MET A 93 -0.20 5.53 5.63
CA MET A 93 0.27 6.89 5.36
C MET A 93 1.65 7.14 5.96
N ARG A 94 1.89 6.62 7.19
CA ARG A 94 3.20 6.66 7.86
C ARG A 94 4.26 5.94 7.03
N ASN A 95 3.99 4.70 6.61
CA ASN A 95 4.94 3.91 5.86
C ASN A 95 5.28 4.56 4.51
N ARG A 96 4.27 5.04 3.78
CA ARG A 96 4.48 5.69 2.48
C ARG A 96 5.30 6.96 2.60
N GLN A 97 5.00 7.78 3.59
CA GLN A 97 5.81 8.97 3.87
C GLN A 97 7.24 8.60 4.26
N MET A 98 7.41 7.62 5.14
CA MET A 98 8.71 7.13 5.57
C MET A 98 9.57 6.69 4.39
N ILE A 99 9.04 5.85 3.51
CA ILE A 99 9.77 5.36 2.34
C ILE A 99 10.19 6.52 1.42
N VAL A 100 9.26 7.39 1.05
CA VAL A 100 9.55 8.48 0.12
C VAL A 100 10.52 9.50 0.71
N ARG A 101 10.34 9.90 1.97
CA ARG A 101 11.25 10.86 2.62
C ARG A 101 12.63 10.26 2.89
N TRP A 102 12.69 8.97 3.21
CA TRP A 102 13.97 8.28 3.34
C TRP A 102 14.72 8.23 2.00
N LEU A 103 14.02 7.92 0.90
CA LEU A 103 14.61 7.94 -0.44
C LEU A 103 15.12 9.33 -0.83
N MET A 104 14.35 10.38 -0.53
CA MET A 104 14.78 11.77 -0.78
C MET A 104 16.04 12.14 0.01
N ALA A 105 16.13 11.71 1.27
CA ALA A 105 17.26 12.03 2.13
C ALA A 105 18.55 11.22 1.80
N ASN A 106 18.40 10.00 1.29
CA ASN A 106 19.51 9.04 1.15
C ASN A 106 19.85 8.68 -0.30
N THR A 107 19.12 9.24 -1.27
CA THR A 107 19.33 8.97 -2.70
C THR A 107 19.13 10.25 -3.51
N LYS A 108 19.41 10.15 -4.83
CA LYS A 108 19.04 11.17 -5.81
C LYS A 108 17.85 10.74 -6.67
N ALA A 109 17.03 9.81 -6.19
CA ALA A 109 15.95 9.22 -6.98
C ALA A 109 14.72 10.13 -7.10
N ILE A 110 14.50 10.99 -6.11
CA ILE A 110 13.31 11.84 -6.00
C ILE A 110 13.73 13.28 -5.76
N GLU A 111 13.11 14.20 -6.48
CA GLU A 111 13.27 15.64 -6.28
C GLU A 111 11.95 16.29 -5.89
N GLN A 112 12.04 17.28 -4.99
CA GLN A 112 10.94 18.21 -4.77
C GLN A 112 11.08 19.35 -5.78
N ARG A 113 10.02 19.62 -6.53
CA ARG A 113 9.94 20.71 -7.51
C ARG A 113 8.76 21.62 -7.23
N THR A 114 8.92 22.89 -7.51
CA THR A 114 7.81 23.87 -7.47
C THR A 114 7.51 24.34 -8.88
N ARG A 115 6.23 24.28 -9.26
CA ARG A 115 5.72 24.81 -10.52
C ARG A 115 4.39 25.52 -10.26
N ASP A 116 4.23 26.73 -10.76
CA ASP A 116 3.00 27.53 -10.59
C ASP A 116 2.56 27.63 -9.12
N ASN A 117 3.50 27.87 -8.21
CA ASN A 117 3.33 27.88 -6.75
C ASN A 117 2.74 26.60 -6.16
N LYS A 118 2.97 25.46 -6.81
CA LYS A 118 2.54 24.14 -6.37
C LYS A 118 3.72 23.22 -6.22
N THR A 119 3.73 22.46 -5.13
CA THR A 119 4.79 21.50 -4.81
C THR A 119 4.51 20.14 -5.44
N TYR A 120 5.55 19.54 -5.99
CA TYR A 120 5.54 18.22 -6.60
C TYR A 120 6.73 17.40 -6.09
N LEU A 121 6.51 16.10 -5.83
CA LEU A 121 7.58 15.12 -5.72
C LEU A 121 7.67 14.38 -7.05
N VAL A 122 8.86 14.36 -7.63
CA VAL A 122 9.12 13.81 -8.96
C VAL A 122 10.20 12.73 -8.86
N MET A 123 9.86 11.51 -9.26
CA MET A 123 10.84 10.45 -9.45
C MET A 123 11.68 10.78 -10.71
N ILE A 124 12.99 10.93 -10.54
CA ILE A 124 13.90 11.37 -11.61
C ILE A 124 14.87 10.26 -12.04
N ASP A 125 15.14 9.29 -11.18
CA ASP A 125 16.05 8.17 -11.47
C ASP A 125 15.47 6.86 -10.92
N ALA A 126 14.95 6.02 -11.81
CA ALA A 126 14.34 4.74 -11.46
C ALA A 126 15.37 3.71 -10.93
N LYS A 127 16.62 3.76 -11.41
CA LYS A 127 17.69 2.90 -10.93
C LYS A 127 18.08 3.25 -9.50
N ALA A 128 18.33 4.52 -9.24
CA ALA A 128 18.62 5.03 -7.89
C ALA A 128 17.43 4.78 -6.93
N PHE A 129 16.20 4.85 -7.43
CA PHE A 129 14.99 4.51 -6.67
C PHE A 129 15.02 3.04 -6.22
N ARG A 130 15.21 2.10 -7.17
CA ARG A 130 15.27 0.66 -6.85
C ARG A 130 16.39 0.32 -5.88
N GLU A 131 17.59 0.87 -6.10
CA GLU A 131 18.75 0.68 -5.22
C GLU A 131 18.48 1.21 -3.80
N GLY A 132 17.85 2.38 -3.70
CA GLY A 132 17.41 2.96 -2.43
C GLY A 132 16.37 2.11 -1.73
N VAL A 133 15.35 1.64 -2.45
CA VAL A 133 14.34 0.72 -1.93
C VAL A 133 14.99 -0.55 -1.39
N GLY A 134 15.95 -1.14 -2.09
CA GLY A 134 16.67 -2.34 -1.64
C GLY A 134 17.43 -2.11 -0.33
N ARG A 135 18.11 -0.97 -0.19
CA ARG A 135 18.82 -0.59 1.05
C ARG A 135 17.85 -0.39 2.22
N LEU A 136 16.76 0.33 1.99
CA LEU A 136 15.75 0.55 3.02
C LEU A 136 15.05 -0.76 3.41
N LEU A 137 14.74 -1.62 2.43
CA LEU A 137 14.16 -2.96 2.69
C LEU A 137 15.07 -3.80 3.58
N ALA A 138 16.37 -3.80 3.32
CA ALA A 138 17.35 -4.52 4.15
C ALA A 138 17.34 -4.01 5.60
N GLU A 139 17.30 -2.69 5.80
CA GLU A 139 17.24 -2.09 7.14
C GLU A 139 15.91 -2.38 7.85
N VAL A 140 14.78 -2.23 7.18
CA VAL A 140 13.46 -2.53 7.73
C VAL A 140 13.34 -4.02 8.08
N GLN A 141 13.88 -4.90 7.24
CA GLN A 141 13.93 -6.33 7.54
C GLN A 141 14.83 -6.64 8.75
N ARG A 142 15.99 -5.98 8.88
CA ARG A 142 16.85 -6.11 10.06
C ARG A 142 16.10 -5.69 11.33
N ILE A 143 15.49 -4.50 11.31
CA ILE A 143 14.70 -3.96 12.43
C ILE A 143 13.63 -4.96 12.87
N LYS A 144 12.88 -5.50 11.90
CA LYS A 144 11.84 -6.50 12.18
C LYS A 144 12.42 -7.79 12.76
N SER A 145 13.48 -8.30 12.13
CA SER A 145 14.05 -9.61 12.51
C SER A 145 14.72 -9.62 13.89
N GLU A 146 15.26 -8.48 14.31
CA GLU A 146 15.93 -8.29 15.59
C GLU A 146 15.02 -7.72 16.69
N GLY A 147 13.82 -7.23 16.30
CA GLY A 147 12.91 -6.56 17.24
C GLY A 147 13.46 -5.22 17.74
N ASP A 148 14.21 -4.50 16.88
CA ASP A 148 14.90 -3.26 17.24
C ASP A 148 13.92 -2.06 17.33
N PHE A 149 13.31 -1.91 18.50
CA PHE A 149 12.40 -0.79 18.79
C PHE A 149 13.03 0.58 18.59
N ALA A 150 14.29 0.74 19.02
CA ALA A 150 14.94 2.04 18.97
C ALA A 150 15.15 2.51 17.51
N ALA A 151 15.58 1.60 16.65
CA ALA A 151 15.74 1.89 15.22
C ALA A 151 14.38 2.11 14.53
N ALA A 152 13.34 1.32 14.84
CA ALA A 152 11.99 1.53 14.33
C ALA A 152 11.48 2.92 14.70
N LYS A 153 11.57 3.29 15.98
CA LYS A 153 11.19 4.62 16.46
C LYS A 153 11.95 5.73 15.74
N ALA A 154 13.27 5.64 15.66
CA ALA A 154 14.09 6.65 14.99
C ALA A 154 13.72 6.81 13.51
N LEU A 155 13.46 5.71 12.81
CA LEU A 155 13.06 5.71 11.40
C LEU A 155 11.73 6.45 11.19
N PHE A 156 10.71 6.16 12.01
CA PHE A 156 9.40 6.78 11.90
C PHE A 156 9.38 8.21 12.40
N GLU A 157 10.04 8.55 13.50
CA GLU A 157 10.15 9.92 13.99
C GLU A 157 10.83 10.83 12.96
N THR A 158 11.86 10.32 12.28
CA THR A 158 12.61 11.10 11.27
C THR A 158 11.83 11.24 9.97
N HIS A 159 11.19 10.17 9.50
CA HIS A 159 10.70 10.10 8.12
C HIS A 159 9.19 9.85 7.97
N GLY A 160 8.50 9.27 8.98
CA GLY A 160 7.15 8.75 8.81
C GLY A 160 6.05 9.58 9.46
N ILE A 161 6.27 10.09 10.66
CA ILE A 161 5.21 10.66 11.50
C ILE A 161 4.95 12.13 11.20
N HIS A 162 5.98 12.96 11.20
CA HIS A 162 5.84 14.40 11.08
C HIS A 162 5.74 14.86 9.64
N PHE A 163 4.83 15.76 9.34
CA PHE A 163 4.66 16.35 8.01
C PHE A 163 4.87 17.88 8.06
N ASP A 164 5.10 18.46 6.88
CA ASP A 164 5.16 19.90 6.68
C ASP A 164 3.71 20.46 6.60
N ALA A 165 3.31 21.23 7.61
CA ALA A 165 1.95 21.77 7.68
C ALA A 165 1.63 22.74 6.52
N PRO A 166 2.50 23.67 6.09
CA PRO A 166 2.30 24.47 4.88
C PRO A 166 2.07 23.62 3.63
N LEU A 167 2.83 22.55 3.45
CA LEU A 167 2.66 21.61 2.33
C LEU A 167 1.30 20.90 2.41
N ARG A 168 0.91 20.42 3.59
CA ARG A 168 -0.41 19.82 3.82
C ARG A 168 -1.52 20.78 3.42
N ASP A 169 -1.45 22.04 3.85
CA ASP A 169 -2.46 23.06 3.57
C ASP A 169 -2.54 23.37 2.07
N GLU A 170 -1.40 23.44 1.38
CA GLU A 170 -1.34 23.55 -0.09
C GLU A 170 -2.08 22.37 -0.75
N VAL A 171 -1.78 21.13 -0.32
CA VAL A 171 -2.36 19.91 -0.91
C VAL A 171 -3.87 19.85 -0.67
N VAL A 172 -4.33 20.15 0.54
CA VAL A 172 -5.76 20.21 0.90
C VAL A 172 -6.48 21.19 -0.02
N LYS A 173 -5.98 22.43 -0.12
CA LYS A 173 -6.58 23.45 -0.98
C LYS A 173 -6.64 23.03 -2.47
N ARG A 174 -5.58 22.39 -2.97
CA ARG A 174 -5.53 21.91 -4.37
C ARG A 174 -6.56 20.81 -4.62
N VAL A 175 -6.68 19.86 -3.71
CA VAL A 175 -7.59 18.72 -3.88
C VAL A 175 -9.03 19.14 -3.70
N ASP A 176 -9.33 20.01 -2.72
CA ASP A 176 -10.66 20.53 -2.50
C ASP A 176 -11.19 21.33 -3.72
N SER A 177 -10.29 22.05 -4.41
CA SER A 177 -10.66 22.77 -5.65
C SER A 177 -11.05 21.86 -6.81
N LEU A 178 -10.67 20.58 -6.77
CA LEU A 178 -11.00 19.59 -7.80
C LEU A 178 -12.35 18.91 -7.55
N ASN A 179 -12.95 19.13 -6.39
CA ASN A 179 -14.20 18.48 -5.94
C ASN A 179 -14.21 16.95 -6.17
N LEU A 180 -13.08 16.31 -5.87
CA LEU A 180 -12.94 14.87 -6.02
C LEU A 180 -13.71 14.14 -4.91
N PRO A 181 -14.35 13.00 -5.21
CA PRO A 181 -14.97 12.20 -4.17
C PRO A 181 -13.92 11.73 -3.15
N SER A 182 -14.28 11.74 -1.88
CA SER A 182 -13.43 11.27 -0.79
C SER A 182 -13.26 9.76 -0.77
N TYR A 183 -14.16 9.05 -1.42
CA TYR A 183 -14.22 7.60 -1.50
C TYR A 183 -14.28 7.17 -2.97
N SER A 184 -13.52 6.13 -3.33
CA SER A 184 -13.63 5.43 -4.60
C SER A 184 -13.89 3.96 -4.31
N GLY A 185 -14.96 3.43 -4.89
CA GLY A 185 -15.26 2.00 -4.84
C GLY A 185 -14.56 1.24 -5.97
N PHE A 186 -14.56 -0.06 -5.87
CA PHE A 186 -14.15 -0.97 -6.93
C PHE A 186 -15.15 -2.12 -7.06
N VAL A 187 -15.22 -2.69 -8.25
CA VAL A 187 -16.11 -3.81 -8.54
C VAL A 187 -15.55 -5.08 -7.90
N MET A 188 -16.41 -5.79 -7.17
CA MET A 188 -16.05 -7.09 -6.57
C MET A 188 -16.34 -8.21 -7.59
N PRO A 189 -15.54 -9.27 -7.62
CA PRO A 189 -15.90 -10.46 -8.38
C PRO A 189 -17.18 -11.09 -7.80
N LYS A 190 -18.10 -11.50 -8.69
CA LYS A 190 -19.30 -12.24 -8.28
C LYS A 190 -19.01 -13.73 -8.35
N LEU A 191 -19.15 -14.40 -7.21
CA LEU A 191 -19.01 -15.85 -7.08
C LEU A 191 -20.38 -16.50 -7.14
N THR A 192 -20.57 -17.44 -8.06
CA THR A 192 -21.80 -18.19 -8.22
C THR A 192 -21.51 -19.68 -8.05
N ALA A 193 -22.11 -20.28 -7.02
CA ALA A 193 -21.95 -21.70 -6.76
C ALA A 193 -22.66 -22.54 -7.84
N VAL A 194 -21.98 -23.48 -8.43
CA VAL A 194 -22.56 -24.53 -9.27
C VAL A 194 -22.85 -25.74 -8.37
N LYS A 195 -24.10 -26.18 -8.37
CA LYS A 195 -24.54 -27.30 -7.52
C LYS A 195 -24.79 -28.54 -8.35
N GLY A 196 -24.38 -29.67 -7.83
CA GLY A 196 -24.73 -30.99 -8.34
C GLY A 196 -26.17 -31.39 -8.03
N PRO A 197 -26.61 -32.55 -8.53
CA PRO A 197 -27.98 -33.06 -8.30
C PRO A 197 -28.33 -33.30 -6.82
N ASP A 198 -27.35 -33.54 -5.99
CA ASP A 198 -27.43 -33.73 -4.54
C ASP A 198 -27.39 -32.41 -3.74
N GLY A 199 -27.29 -31.25 -4.44
CA GLY A 199 -27.19 -29.94 -3.84
C GLY A 199 -25.78 -29.55 -3.37
N ALA A 200 -24.81 -30.45 -3.45
CA ALA A 200 -23.41 -30.16 -3.12
C ALA A 200 -22.81 -29.16 -4.14
N ILE A 201 -21.94 -28.27 -3.67
CA ILE A 201 -21.21 -27.35 -4.55
C ILE A 201 -20.14 -28.16 -5.28
N THR A 202 -20.23 -28.24 -6.61
CA THR A 202 -19.30 -28.95 -7.47
C THR A 202 -18.29 -28.02 -8.15
N ASP A 203 -18.62 -26.72 -8.28
CA ASP A 203 -17.76 -25.71 -8.89
C ASP A 203 -18.18 -24.31 -8.45
N VAL A 204 -17.31 -23.30 -8.69
CA VAL A 204 -17.61 -21.89 -8.48
C VAL A 204 -17.27 -21.11 -9.74
N GLN A 205 -18.29 -20.50 -10.34
CA GLN A 205 -18.11 -19.58 -11.45
C GLN A 205 -17.75 -18.18 -10.93
N ILE A 206 -16.71 -17.59 -11.49
CA ILE A 206 -16.26 -16.24 -11.18
C ILE A 206 -16.61 -15.32 -12.35
N SER A 207 -17.31 -14.23 -12.09
CA SER A 207 -17.62 -13.19 -13.06
C SER A 207 -17.26 -11.81 -12.52
N TYR A 208 -17.00 -10.86 -13.42
CA TYR A 208 -16.61 -9.49 -13.09
C TYR A 208 -17.63 -8.50 -13.66
N PRO A 209 -18.78 -8.29 -13.01
CA PRO A 209 -19.75 -7.30 -13.43
C PRO A 209 -19.14 -5.91 -13.23
N MET A 210 -19.02 -5.13 -14.33
CA MET A 210 -18.33 -3.83 -14.32
C MET A 210 -19.24 -2.65 -13.97
N ASP A 211 -20.47 -2.89 -13.51
CA ASP A 211 -21.40 -1.86 -13.06
C ASP A 211 -21.36 -1.73 -11.53
N LEU A 212 -20.54 -0.79 -11.05
CA LEU A 212 -20.39 -0.53 -9.63
C LEU A 212 -21.69 -0.09 -8.97
N THR A 213 -22.50 0.76 -9.62
CA THR A 213 -23.76 1.26 -9.07
C THR A 213 -24.74 0.11 -8.84
N LYS A 214 -24.89 -0.76 -9.83
CA LYS A 214 -25.75 -1.93 -9.73
C LYS A 214 -25.28 -2.87 -8.62
N GLN A 215 -23.96 -3.10 -8.52
CA GLN A 215 -23.40 -3.96 -7.47
C GLN A 215 -23.63 -3.38 -6.07
N MET A 216 -23.43 -2.07 -5.89
CA MET A 216 -23.72 -1.42 -4.60
C MET A 216 -25.18 -1.51 -4.20
N LEU A 217 -26.11 -1.38 -5.15
CA LEU A 217 -27.55 -1.55 -4.90
C LEU A 217 -27.90 -3.01 -4.55
N GLU A 218 -27.27 -3.99 -5.21
CA GLU A 218 -27.45 -5.42 -4.89
C GLU A 218 -27.05 -5.74 -3.44
N PHE A 219 -25.97 -5.15 -2.95
CA PHE A 219 -25.51 -5.34 -1.55
C PHE A 219 -26.30 -4.51 -0.53
N ALA A 220 -27.02 -3.49 -0.96
CA ALA A 220 -27.88 -2.70 -0.08
C ALA A 220 -29.24 -3.38 0.21
N GLU A 221 -29.63 -4.38 -0.58
CA GLU A 221 -30.83 -5.17 -0.32
C GLU A 221 -30.60 -6.10 0.89
N PRO A 222 -31.55 -6.17 1.85
CA PRO A 222 -31.44 -7.13 2.95
C PRO A 222 -31.42 -8.56 2.39
N PRO A 223 -30.67 -9.49 2.97
CA PRO A 223 -30.67 -10.87 2.55
C PRO A 223 -32.13 -11.43 2.66
N PRO A 224 -32.57 -12.27 1.72
CA PRO A 224 -33.85 -12.85 1.79
C PRO A 224 -34.03 -13.59 3.13
N SER A 225 -35.13 -13.31 3.82
CA SER A 225 -35.44 -13.97 5.09
C SER A 225 -35.35 -15.50 4.91
N PRO A 226 -34.69 -16.21 5.83
CA PRO A 226 -34.62 -17.66 5.74
C PRO A 226 -36.04 -18.22 5.66
N ALA A 227 -36.29 -19.07 4.66
CA ALA A 227 -37.59 -19.73 4.53
C ALA A 227 -37.88 -20.45 5.83
N VAL A 228 -38.95 -20.06 6.51
CA VAL A 228 -39.44 -20.78 7.68
C VAL A 228 -39.92 -22.12 7.15
N THR A 229 -39.06 -23.13 7.23
CA THR A 229 -39.52 -24.53 7.02
C THR A 229 -40.41 -24.87 8.19
N GLY A 230 -41.69 -24.74 7.97
CA GLY A 230 -42.69 -25.17 8.94
C GLY A 230 -42.52 -26.66 9.21
N SER A 231 -42.16 -26.98 10.43
CA SER A 231 -42.26 -28.31 10.97
C SER A 231 -43.76 -28.65 11.05
N LYS A 232 -44.17 -29.66 10.30
CA LYS A 232 -45.37 -30.43 10.61
C LYS A 232 -44.99 -31.65 11.41
#